data_355e4dac5a464e73ad555ce69c53b7d3
#
_entry.id   355e4dac5a464e73ad555ce69c53b7d3
#
_cell.length_a   1.000
_cell.length_b   1.000
_cell.length_c   1.000
_cell.angle_alpha   90.00
_cell.angle_beta   90.00
_cell.angle_gamma   90.00
#
_symmetry.space_group_name_H-M   'P 1'
#
loop_
_entity.id
_entity.type
_entity.pdbx_description
1 polymer ?
#
loop_
_entity_poly.entity_id
_entity_poly.type
_entity_poly.pdbx_seq_one_letter_code
_entity_poly.pdbx_strand_id
1 'polypeptide(L)'
;MGGGFEDVLGQMFSGGMRGGMGGNPFGARSGHRTTSQRASRPKGSDIKVSIDITVAEAEQGGAFSFTFKRLKPNSMGTMEPKTVTMKTKLEPGVKHGTVKRMKGQGHDHPEGDAGDVLLTIRIDAGEGRYWDGDNLIQEVQTAYSTLMLGGKVEVKYQTRK
;
A
#
# COMPACT_ATOMS: atom_id res chain seq x y z
N MET A 1 -17.66 39.86 26.61
CA MET A 1 -17.89 38.43 26.86
C MET A 1 -16.71 37.66 26.32
N GLY A 2 -15.77 37.40 27.16
CA GLY A 2 -14.57 36.64 26.84
C GLY A 2 -13.99 36.14 28.15
N GLY A 3 -14.43 35.04 28.60
CA GLY A 3 -13.90 34.39 29.77
C GLY A 3 -14.21 32.92 29.64
N GLY A 4 -13.21 32.12 29.52
CA GLY A 4 -13.45 30.67 29.53
C GLY A 4 -12.23 29.79 29.30
N PHE A 5 -11.18 30.30 28.72
CA PHE A 5 -9.98 29.46 28.46
C PHE A 5 -8.88 29.67 29.50
N GLU A 6 -8.80 30.83 30.11
CA GLU A 6 -7.80 31.17 31.12
C GLU A 6 -8.07 30.46 32.45
N ASP A 7 -9.33 30.25 32.81
CA ASP A 7 -9.72 29.60 34.08
C ASP A 7 -9.47 28.10 34.08
N VAL A 8 -9.55 27.44 32.93
CA VAL A 8 -9.35 26.01 32.81
C VAL A 8 -7.86 25.66 32.90
N LEU A 9 -6.98 26.52 32.35
CA LEU A 9 -5.53 26.33 32.46
C LEU A 9 -5.02 26.57 33.89
N GLY A 10 -5.58 27.54 34.61
CA GLY A 10 -5.20 27.83 35.99
C GLY A 10 -5.53 26.69 36.95
N GLN A 11 -6.62 25.99 36.72
CA GLN A 11 -7.04 24.86 37.57
C GLN A 11 -6.22 23.59 37.36
N MET A 12 -5.63 23.42 36.19
CA MET A 12 -4.79 22.26 35.86
C MET A 12 -3.35 22.40 36.40
N PHE A 13 -2.90 23.62 36.67
CA PHE A 13 -1.53 23.89 37.16
C PHE A 13 -1.45 24.12 38.66
N SER A 14 -2.58 24.35 39.37
CA SER A 14 -2.60 24.70 40.79
C SER A 14 -2.85 23.52 41.76
N GLY A 15 -3.00 22.30 41.27
CA GLY A 15 -3.39 21.14 42.07
C GLY A 15 -2.27 20.14 42.38
N GLY A 16 -1.07 20.57 42.79
CA GLY A 16 -0.01 19.60 42.96
C GLY A 16 1.13 19.92 43.93
N MET A 17 0.86 20.58 45.07
CA MET A 17 1.85 20.64 46.15
C MET A 17 1.19 20.78 47.51
N ARG A 18 0.80 19.70 48.12
CA ARG A 18 0.81 19.64 49.57
C ARG A 18 0.74 18.20 50.14
N GLY A 19 1.84 17.73 50.63
CA GLY A 19 2.10 16.96 51.82
C GLY A 19 1.17 15.78 52.15
N GLY A 20 1.77 14.61 52.23
CA GLY A 20 1.18 13.40 52.80
C GLY A 20 2.19 12.31 52.93
N MET A 21 2.92 12.36 54.04
CA MET A 21 3.83 11.33 54.56
C MET A 21 2.98 10.12 55.00
N GLY A 22 3.12 8.98 54.32
CA GLY A 22 2.42 7.75 54.68
C GLY A 22 3.05 6.57 53.94
N GLY A 23 3.94 5.87 54.63
CA GLY A 23 4.67 4.73 54.10
C GLY A 23 3.77 3.54 53.79
N ASN A 24 3.99 2.92 52.68
CA ASN A 24 3.44 1.63 52.33
C ASN A 24 4.59 0.68 51.93
N PRO A 25 4.98 -0.30 52.79
CA PRO A 25 6.15 -1.14 52.53
C PRO A 25 5.84 -2.39 51.72
N PHE A 26 4.81 -2.38 50.90
CA PHE A 26 4.51 -3.43 49.91
C PHE A 26 4.32 -2.85 48.50
N GLY A 27 5.39 -2.28 47.98
CA GLY A 27 5.45 -1.85 46.58
C GLY A 27 5.75 -3.04 45.69
N ALA A 28 4.71 -3.58 45.05
CA ALA A 28 4.85 -4.42 43.87
C ALA A 28 5.73 -3.69 42.85
N ARG A 29 6.80 -4.34 42.42
CA ARG A 29 7.64 -3.90 41.29
C ARG A 29 6.79 -3.84 40.04
N SER A 30 6.05 -2.78 39.87
CA SER A 30 5.53 -2.39 38.57
C SER A 30 6.73 -1.92 37.74
N GLY A 31 7.31 -2.86 36.99
CA GLY A 31 8.29 -2.54 35.99
C GLY A 31 7.64 -1.62 34.96
N HIS A 32 7.84 -0.33 35.12
CA HIS A 32 7.63 0.64 34.05
C HIS A 32 8.59 0.22 32.95
N ARG A 33 8.13 -0.63 32.04
CA ARG A 33 8.71 -0.73 30.72
C ARG A 33 8.47 0.64 30.08
N THR A 34 9.40 1.54 30.28
CA THR A 34 9.60 2.64 29.36
C THR A 34 9.86 1.99 28.00
N THR A 35 8.80 1.76 27.24
CA THR A 35 8.91 1.60 25.81
C THR A 35 9.54 2.90 25.34
N SER A 36 10.87 2.90 25.21
CA SER A 36 11.57 3.94 24.48
C SER A 36 10.91 3.95 23.11
N GLN A 37 10.01 4.91 22.90
CA GLN A 37 9.57 5.26 21.56
C GLN A 37 10.86 5.65 20.83
N ARG A 38 11.46 4.65 20.15
CA ARG A 38 12.48 4.94 19.14
C ARG A 38 11.80 5.94 18.22
N ALA A 39 12.22 7.19 18.29
CA ALA A 39 11.80 8.22 17.36
C ALA A 39 11.92 7.59 15.98
N SER A 40 10.78 7.32 15.35
CA SER A 40 10.76 6.74 14.01
C SER A 40 11.48 7.72 13.11
N ARG A 41 12.58 7.28 12.50
CA ARG A 41 13.31 8.09 11.54
C ARG A 41 12.32 8.55 10.46
N PRO A 42 12.43 9.80 10.00
CA PRO A 42 11.58 10.26 8.92
C PRO A 42 11.73 9.32 7.72
N LYS A 43 10.63 9.08 7.00
CA LYS A 43 10.60 8.18 5.87
C LYS A 43 10.17 8.94 4.63
N GLY A 44 10.83 8.66 3.51
CA GLY A 44 10.43 9.16 2.21
C GLY A 44 9.05 8.66 1.80
N SER A 45 8.43 9.34 0.86
CA SER A 45 7.10 8.97 0.35
C SER A 45 7.14 7.67 -0.44
N ASP A 46 6.07 6.90 -0.33
CA ASP A 46 5.90 5.68 -1.11
C ASP A 46 5.54 6.02 -2.57
N ILE A 47 5.98 5.17 -3.50
CA ILE A 47 5.71 5.29 -4.94
C ILE A 47 4.72 4.20 -5.34
N LYS A 48 3.64 4.57 -6.01
CA LYS A 48 2.69 3.64 -6.60
C LYS A 48 2.99 3.49 -8.09
N VAL A 49 3.22 2.26 -8.52
CA VAL A 49 3.49 1.90 -9.93
C VAL A 49 2.53 0.80 -10.33
N SER A 50 2.06 0.81 -11.56
CA SER A 50 1.29 -0.29 -12.14
C SER A 50 2.01 -0.86 -13.35
N ILE A 51 1.91 -2.16 -13.54
CA ILE A 51 2.32 -2.87 -14.75
C ILE A 51 1.12 -3.56 -15.34
N ASP A 52 1.00 -3.51 -16.66
CA ASP A 52 -0.02 -4.21 -17.41
C ASP A 52 0.62 -5.46 -18.03
N ILE A 53 0.03 -6.61 -17.78
CA ILE A 53 0.47 -7.91 -18.30
C ILE A 53 -0.72 -8.62 -18.93
N THR A 54 -0.46 -9.51 -19.86
CA THR A 54 -1.50 -10.33 -20.49
C THR A 54 -1.93 -11.49 -19.56
N VAL A 55 -3.08 -12.08 -19.84
CA VAL A 55 -3.56 -13.27 -19.11
C VAL A 55 -2.56 -14.42 -19.22
N ALA A 56 -1.98 -14.64 -20.40
CA ALA A 56 -0.99 -15.69 -20.62
C ALA A 56 0.28 -15.47 -19.77
N GLU A 57 0.77 -14.24 -19.71
CA GLU A 57 1.93 -13.89 -18.88
C GLU A 57 1.61 -14.03 -17.37
N ALA A 58 0.39 -13.71 -16.96
CA ALA A 58 -0.05 -13.91 -15.58
C ALA A 58 -0.11 -15.39 -15.20
N GLU A 59 -0.49 -16.27 -16.13
CA GLU A 59 -0.54 -17.72 -15.92
C GLU A 59 0.86 -18.37 -15.89
N GLN A 60 1.75 -17.92 -16.76
CA GLN A 60 3.12 -18.45 -16.81
C GLN A 60 4.01 -17.88 -15.71
N GLY A 61 3.73 -16.67 -15.27
CA GLY A 61 4.60 -15.92 -14.39
C GLY A 61 5.93 -15.57 -15.07
N GLY A 62 6.90 -15.11 -14.30
CA GLY A 62 8.22 -14.80 -14.84
C GLY A 62 8.81 -13.51 -14.31
N ALA A 63 9.88 -13.05 -14.95
CA ALA A 63 10.54 -11.81 -14.60
C ALA A 63 10.04 -10.65 -15.46
N PHE A 64 9.47 -9.66 -14.79
CA PHE A 64 8.96 -8.45 -15.42
C PHE A 64 9.82 -7.25 -15.01
N SER A 65 10.13 -6.39 -15.99
CA SER A 65 10.85 -5.15 -15.75
C SER A 65 9.89 -3.96 -15.85
N PHE A 66 10.05 -3.03 -14.94
CA PHE A 66 9.28 -1.78 -14.95
C PHE A 66 10.17 -0.61 -14.58
N THR A 67 9.81 0.56 -15.07
CA THR A 67 10.60 1.78 -14.91
C THR A 67 9.75 2.84 -14.23
N PHE A 68 10.34 3.52 -13.27
CA PHE A 68 9.68 4.60 -12.53
C PHE A 68 10.68 5.70 -12.15
N LYS A 69 10.17 6.86 -11.78
CA LYS A 69 10.98 7.97 -11.31
C LYS A 69 10.95 8.01 -9.79
N ARG A 70 12.14 8.08 -9.17
CA ARG A 70 12.27 8.30 -7.72
C ARG A 70 13.10 9.55 -7.45
N LEU A 71 12.77 10.25 -6.38
CA LEU A 71 13.56 11.37 -5.90
C LEU A 71 14.76 10.83 -5.12
N LYS A 72 15.94 11.30 -5.49
CA LYS A 72 17.19 11.01 -4.77
C LYS A 72 17.92 12.31 -4.47
N PRO A 73 18.58 12.42 -3.32
CA PRO A 73 19.43 13.58 -3.05
C PRO A 73 20.65 13.56 -3.98
N ASN A 74 20.97 14.73 -4.55
CA ASN A 74 22.21 14.93 -5.27
C ASN A 74 23.35 15.32 -4.30
N SER A 75 24.56 15.54 -4.83
CA SER A 75 25.72 15.93 -4.04
C SER A 75 25.56 17.26 -3.29
N MET A 76 24.60 18.09 -3.67
CA MET A 76 24.26 19.36 -3.01
C MET A 76 23.09 19.23 -2.03
N GLY A 77 22.56 18.01 -1.81
CA GLY A 77 21.41 17.78 -0.93
C GLY A 77 20.04 18.11 -1.55
N THR A 78 20.00 18.53 -2.82
CA THR A 78 18.75 18.81 -3.53
C THR A 78 18.15 17.49 -4.04
N MET A 79 16.83 17.36 -3.91
CA MET A 79 16.11 16.15 -4.37
C MET A 79 15.89 16.22 -5.88
N GLU A 80 16.43 15.26 -6.62
CA GLU A 80 16.30 15.17 -8.07
C GLU A 80 15.57 13.88 -8.50
N PRO A 81 14.70 13.94 -9.53
CA PRO A 81 14.06 12.76 -10.05
C PRO A 81 15.05 11.93 -10.88
N LYS A 82 15.31 10.71 -10.45
CA LYS A 82 16.09 9.71 -11.20
C LYS A 82 15.20 8.59 -11.70
N THR A 83 15.36 8.24 -12.96
CA THR A 83 14.69 7.09 -13.55
C THR A 83 15.38 5.81 -13.10
N VAL A 84 14.61 4.88 -12.56
CA VAL A 84 15.09 3.59 -12.07
C VAL A 84 14.31 2.49 -12.76
N THR A 85 15.03 1.51 -13.31
CA THR A 85 14.43 0.28 -13.86
C THR A 85 14.65 -0.86 -12.87
N MET A 86 13.56 -1.52 -12.50
CA MET A 86 13.60 -2.67 -11.60
C MET A 86 13.02 -3.90 -12.26
N LYS A 87 13.50 -5.07 -11.83
CA LYS A 87 12.96 -6.36 -12.22
C LYS A 87 12.27 -7.00 -11.02
N THR A 88 11.09 -7.54 -11.24
CA THR A 88 10.37 -8.33 -10.24
C THR A 88 9.99 -9.68 -10.81
N LYS A 89 10.04 -10.70 -9.98
CA LYS A 89 9.54 -12.03 -10.34
C LYS A 89 8.09 -12.14 -9.87
N LEU A 90 7.20 -12.50 -10.78
CA LEU A 90 5.81 -12.82 -10.49
C LEU A 90 5.63 -14.33 -10.49
N GLU A 91 4.83 -14.80 -9.55
CA GLU A 91 4.45 -16.21 -9.46
C GLU A 91 3.40 -16.55 -10.52
N PRO A 92 3.39 -17.77 -11.04
CA PRO A 92 2.34 -18.23 -11.94
C PRO A 92 0.96 -18.14 -11.28
N GLY A 93 -0.05 -17.66 -12.02
CA GLY A 93 -1.40 -17.52 -11.50
C GLY A 93 -1.64 -16.29 -10.63
N VAL A 94 -0.81 -15.24 -10.78
CA VAL A 94 -1.03 -13.96 -10.09
C VAL A 94 -2.41 -13.40 -10.44
N LYS A 95 -3.09 -12.81 -9.45
CA LYS A 95 -4.42 -12.24 -9.62
C LYS A 95 -4.36 -10.77 -10.09
N HIS A 96 -5.40 -10.36 -10.82
CA HIS A 96 -5.60 -8.94 -11.17
C HIS A 96 -5.68 -8.09 -9.90
N GLY A 97 -5.01 -6.94 -9.91
CA GLY A 97 -4.99 -6.03 -8.76
C GLY A 97 -4.05 -6.43 -7.62
N THR A 98 -3.29 -7.51 -7.74
CA THR A 98 -2.29 -7.89 -6.73
C THR A 98 -1.27 -6.77 -6.53
N VAL A 99 -1.04 -6.39 -5.27
CA VAL A 99 -0.07 -5.36 -4.90
C VAL A 99 1.16 -5.99 -4.27
N LYS A 100 2.32 -5.76 -4.88
CA LYS A 100 3.62 -6.19 -4.36
C LYS A 100 4.38 -5.00 -3.79
N ARG A 101 4.72 -5.08 -2.50
CA ARG A 101 5.49 -4.03 -1.82
C ARG A 101 6.99 -4.32 -1.90
N MET A 102 7.74 -3.34 -2.35
CA MET A 102 9.21 -3.36 -2.37
C MET A 102 9.74 -2.32 -1.39
N LYS A 103 10.25 -2.79 -0.28
CA LYS A 103 10.72 -1.94 0.82
C LYS A 103 11.95 -1.12 0.41
N GLY A 104 11.98 0.15 0.82
CA GLY A 104 13.13 1.02 0.63
C GLY A 104 13.42 1.43 -0.82
N GLN A 105 12.47 1.22 -1.74
CA GLN A 105 12.64 1.56 -3.16
C GLN A 105 11.84 2.79 -3.60
N GLY A 106 11.09 3.41 -2.68
CA GLY A 106 10.34 4.64 -2.92
C GLY A 106 11.24 5.89 -2.99
N HIS A 107 10.66 7.04 -2.72
CA HIS A 107 11.41 8.30 -2.65
C HIS A 107 12.38 8.29 -1.47
N ASP A 108 13.59 8.78 -1.68
CA ASP A 108 14.55 8.97 -0.59
C ASP A 108 14.12 10.14 0.30
N HIS A 109 14.50 10.11 1.57
CA HIS A 109 14.40 11.23 2.48
C HIS A 109 15.81 11.74 2.81
N PRO A 110 16.05 13.06 2.84
CA PRO A 110 17.40 13.60 3.06
C PRO A 110 18.02 13.17 4.40
N GLU A 111 17.18 13.02 5.42
CA GLU A 111 17.60 12.70 6.81
C GLU A 111 16.98 11.42 7.34
N GLY A 112 16.49 10.54 6.48
CA GLY A 112 15.76 9.35 6.91
C GLY A 112 15.83 8.19 5.95
N ASP A 113 14.90 7.26 6.16
CA ASP A 113 14.80 6.05 5.34
C ASP A 113 14.02 6.33 4.04
N ALA A 114 14.33 5.58 2.98
CA ALA A 114 13.56 5.65 1.74
C ALA A 114 12.14 5.08 1.94
N GLY A 115 11.19 5.61 1.18
CA GLY A 115 9.85 5.06 1.07
C GLY A 115 9.83 3.69 0.41
N ASP A 116 8.64 3.15 0.16
CA ASP A 116 8.47 1.86 -0.50
C ASP A 116 7.88 2.04 -1.90
N VAL A 117 8.05 1.04 -2.77
CA VAL A 117 7.31 0.95 -4.03
C VAL A 117 6.17 -0.04 -3.86
N LEU A 118 4.98 0.41 -4.20
CA LEU A 118 3.76 -0.41 -4.27
C LEU A 118 3.48 -0.69 -5.75
N LEU A 119 3.85 -1.89 -6.19
CA LEU A 119 3.65 -2.35 -7.56
C LEU A 119 2.29 -3.05 -7.66
N THR A 120 1.37 -2.46 -8.41
CA THR A 120 0.06 -3.04 -8.72
C THR A 120 0.12 -3.77 -10.05
N ILE A 121 -0.28 -5.03 -10.05
CA ILE A 121 -0.32 -5.87 -11.24
C ILE A 121 -1.72 -5.77 -11.85
N ARG A 122 -1.81 -5.26 -13.08
CA ARG A 122 -3.04 -5.19 -13.84
C ARG A 122 -2.97 -6.22 -14.95
N ILE A 123 -3.97 -7.09 -15.03
CA ILE A 123 -4.04 -8.08 -16.09
C ILE A 123 -4.99 -7.56 -17.15
N ASP A 124 -4.48 -7.40 -18.37
CA ASP A 124 -5.31 -7.03 -19.51
C ASP A 124 -6.22 -8.20 -19.86
N ALA A 125 -7.52 -7.95 -19.79
CA ALA A 125 -8.54 -8.97 -20.08
C ALA A 125 -8.67 -9.28 -21.56
N GLY A 126 -8.19 -8.38 -22.46
CA GLY A 126 -8.38 -8.47 -23.90
C GLY A 126 -9.73 -7.92 -24.36
N GLU A 127 -9.96 -7.89 -25.68
CA GLU A 127 -11.16 -7.33 -26.29
C GLU A 127 -12.44 -8.06 -25.84
N GLY A 128 -13.50 -7.29 -25.55
CA GLY A 128 -14.80 -7.82 -25.13
C GLY A 128 -14.79 -8.52 -23.76
N ARG A 129 -13.76 -8.27 -22.97
CA ARG A 129 -13.61 -8.82 -21.62
C ARG A 129 -13.22 -7.73 -20.64
N TYR A 130 -13.63 -7.88 -19.40
CA TYR A 130 -13.24 -6.99 -18.30
C TYR A 130 -13.19 -7.73 -16.96
N TRP A 131 -12.49 -7.16 -16.01
CA TRP A 131 -12.41 -7.71 -14.67
C TRP A 131 -13.46 -7.10 -13.76
N ASP A 132 -14.18 -7.96 -13.04
CA ASP A 132 -15.03 -7.60 -11.92
C ASP A 132 -14.49 -8.29 -10.66
N GLY A 133 -13.70 -7.55 -9.90
CA GLY A 133 -12.90 -8.13 -8.83
C GLY A 133 -11.94 -9.20 -9.35
N ASP A 134 -12.10 -10.43 -8.87
CA ASP A 134 -11.31 -11.60 -9.29
C ASP A 134 -11.92 -12.34 -10.49
N ASN A 135 -13.09 -11.91 -10.97
CA ASN A 135 -13.81 -12.57 -12.05
C ASN A 135 -13.51 -11.92 -13.39
N LEU A 136 -13.23 -12.73 -14.39
CA LEU A 136 -13.13 -12.31 -15.78
C LEU A 136 -14.49 -12.43 -16.44
N ILE A 137 -15.08 -11.29 -16.81
CA ILE A 137 -16.37 -11.20 -17.51
C ILE A 137 -16.10 -11.11 -18.99
N GLN A 138 -16.82 -11.86 -19.79
CA GLN A 138 -16.79 -11.83 -21.25
C GLN A 138 -18.16 -11.47 -21.80
N GLU A 139 -18.21 -10.47 -22.65
CA GLU A 139 -19.43 -10.14 -23.41
C GLU A 139 -19.55 -11.06 -24.62
N VAL A 140 -20.71 -11.67 -24.77
CA VAL A 140 -21.00 -12.55 -25.88
C VAL A 140 -22.20 -12.02 -26.65
N GLN A 141 -21.99 -11.70 -27.92
CA GLN A 141 -23.07 -11.29 -28.81
C GLN A 141 -23.80 -12.54 -29.32
N THR A 142 -25.11 -12.57 -29.15
CA THR A 142 -25.96 -13.66 -29.62
C THR A 142 -27.19 -13.12 -30.32
N ALA A 143 -27.78 -13.93 -31.21
CA ALA A 143 -29.02 -13.56 -31.88
C ALA A 143 -30.19 -13.48 -30.89
N TYR A 144 -31.07 -12.51 -31.05
CA TYR A 144 -32.25 -12.34 -30.20
C TYR A 144 -33.13 -13.60 -30.19
N SER A 145 -33.24 -14.30 -31.28
CA SER A 145 -33.98 -15.60 -31.38
C SER A 145 -33.39 -16.65 -30.48
N THR A 146 -32.05 -16.74 -30.41
CA THR A 146 -31.38 -17.71 -29.48
C THR A 146 -31.63 -17.35 -28.02
N LEU A 147 -31.67 -16.05 -27.70
CA LEU A 147 -31.94 -15.58 -26.35
C LEU A 147 -33.39 -15.90 -25.90
N MET A 148 -34.36 -15.72 -26.79
CA MET A 148 -35.78 -15.87 -26.49
C MET A 148 -36.28 -17.33 -26.58
N LEU A 149 -35.78 -18.12 -27.53
CA LEU A 149 -36.23 -19.50 -27.80
C LEU A 149 -35.31 -20.55 -27.18
N GLY A 150 -34.20 -20.11 -26.60
CA GLY A 150 -33.14 -20.99 -26.17
C GLY A 150 -32.27 -21.44 -27.34
N GLY A 151 -31.11 -21.93 -27.04
CA GLY A 151 -30.13 -22.39 -28.02
C GLY A 151 -28.75 -22.55 -27.42
N LYS A 152 -27.81 -23.03 -28.22
CA LYS A 152 -26.41 -23.17 -27.85
C LYS A 152 -25.63 -21.95 -28.34
N VAL A 153 -24.84 -21.33 -27.47
CA VAL A 153 -23.91 -20.31 -27.81
C VAL A 153 -22.50 -20.82 -27.55
N GLU A 154 -21.66 -20.81 -28.56
CA GLU A 154 -20.27 -21.21 -28.41
C GLU A 154 -19.45 -20.03 -27.87
N VAL A 155 -18.84 -20.21 -26.71
CA VAL A 155 -17.98 -19.21 -26.08
C VAL A 155 -16.56 -19.74 -26.07
N LYS A 156 -15.64 -18.98 -26.69
CA LYS A 156 -14.22 -19.28 -26.61
C LYS A 156 -13.67 -18.72 -25.29
N TYR A 157 -13.27 -19.59 -24.37
CA TYR A 157 -12.64 -19.21 -23.11
C TYR A 157 -11.27 -19.85 -22.99
N GLN A 158 -10.37 -19.18 -22.29
CA GLN A 158 -9.09 -19.77 -21.95
C GLN A 158 -9.29 -20.67 -20.73
N THR A 159 -9.11 -21.96 -20.94
CA THR A 159 -9.14 -22.93 -19.84
C THR A 159 -7.83 -22.82 -19.09
N ARG A 160 -7.89 -22.57 -17.80
CA ARG A 160 -6.74 -22.81 -16.92
C ARG A 160 -6.42 -24.32 -16.97
N LYS A 161 -5.20 -24.64 -17.39
CA LYS A 161 -4.66 -25.99 -17.24
C LYS A 161 -4.15 -26.20 -15.82
#